data_a26e296a202ee900de078ca9232a685e
#
_entry.id   a26e296a202ee900de078ca9232a685e
#
_cell.length_a   1.000
_cell.length_b   1.000
_cell.length_c   1.000
_cell.angle_alpha   90.00
_cell.angle_beta   90.00
_cell.angle_gamma   90.00
#
_symmetry.space_group_name_H-M   'P 1'
#
loop_
_entity.id
_entity.type
_entity.pdbx_description
1 polymer ?
#
loop_
_entity_poly.entity_id
_entity_poly.type
_entity_poly.pdbx_seq_one_letter_code
_entity_poly.pdbx_strand_id
1 'polypeptide(L)'
;IGTARMTAQRTIGRMAVLREWRGRGVGSALLRTLLEHARARGWPGVELHAQSHAIAFYARAGFSVDGDEFLECGIAHRRMRLALQAPVPPPAAAPTQRPQPRPLQAQTFGEVSDAMLVLLADARHEVALFSRDLEPGLLDNDTFVEAFKRIALGGRRARVRILVQEPRRAISEGHGLLRLAQQLPSVIELRVPVEDRDLAEPAAFLINDRGGYLVRALGARPEADGNTCGPGRHAQLLASFNEIWERSQPSADLRVLGI
;
A
#
# COMPACT_ATOMS: atom_id res chain seq x y z
N ILE A 1 -7.08 -22.32 16.59
CA ILE A 1 -7.09 -22.83 15.21
C ILE A 1 -5.76 -23.51 14.88
N GLY A 2 -4.64 -22.84 15.05
CA GLY A 2 -3.31 -23.41 14.83
C GLY A 2 -2.22 -22.59 15.47
N THR A 3 -1.03 -23.19 15.62
CA THR A 3 0.17 -22.56 16.18
C THR A 3 1.40 -22.97 15.39
N ALA A 4 2.41 -22.10 15.39
CA ALA A 4 3.74 -22.37 14.88
C ALA A 4 4.73 -21.46 15.60
N ARG A 5 5.97 -21.89 15.76
CA ARG A 5 7.04 -21.13 16.42
C ARG A 5 8.30 -21.14 15.55
N MET A 6 8.98 -20.00 15.49
CA MET A 6 10.30 -19.88 14.90
C MET A 6 11.26 -19.30 15.93
N THR A 7 12.45 -19.90 16.07
CA THR A 7 13.48 -19.49 17.02
C THR A 7 14.49 -18.53 16.39
N ALA A 8 15.29 -17.86 17.23
CA ALA A 8 16.40 -17.04 16.76
C ALA A 8 17.48 -17.88 16.01
N GLN A 9 17.55 -19.19 16.28
CA GLN A 9 18.40 -20.13 15.58
C GLN A 9 17.85 -20.55 14.22
N ARG A 10 16.78 -19.88 13.73
CA ARG A 10 16.14 -20.12 12.42
C ARG A 10 15.45 -21.48 12.30
N THR A 11 15.10 -22.09 13.43
CA THR A 11 14.40 -23.37 13.45
C THR A 11 12.89 -23.14 13.57
N ILE A 12 12.10 -23.72 12.67
CA ILE A 12 10.64 -23.76 12.73
C ILE A 12 10.24 -25.03 13.49
N GLY A 13 9.37 -24.86 14.48
CA GLY A 13 8.90 -25.98 15.29
C GLY A 13 7.52 -25.70 15.90
N ARG A 14 7.03 -26.69 16.66
CA ARG A 14 5.73 -26.63 17.37
C ARG A 14 4.58 -26.24 16.46
N MET A 15 4.61 -26.69 15.20
CA MET A 15 3.59 -26.41 14.23
C MET A 15 2.44 -27.40 14.38
N ALA A 16 1.27 -26.89 14.74
CA ALA A 16 0.08 -27.70 14.96
C ALA A 16 -1.17 -26.96 14.48
N VAL A 17 -2.12 -27.73 13.96
CA VAL A 17 -3.45 -27.26 13.55
C VAL A 17 -4.49 -28.17 14.17
N LEU A 18 -5.51 -27.57 14.79
CA LEU A 18 -6.64 -28.30 15.36
C LEU A 18 -7.29 -29.21 14.31
N ARG A 19 -7.74 -30.39 14.73
CA ARG A 19 -8.20 -31.43 13.81
C ARG A 19 -9.30 -30.96 12.86
N GLU A 20 -10.26 -30.22 13.39
CA GLU A 20 -11.39 -29.65 12.64
C GLU A 20 -11.00 -28.54 11.65
N TRP A 21 -9.76 -28.04 11.73
CA TRP A 21 -9.22 -26.99 10.86
C TRP A 21 -8.16 -27.50 9.87
N ARG A 22 -7.88 -28.81 9.90
CA ARG A 22 -6.97 -29.45 8.92
C ARG A 22 -7.60 -29.49 7.54
N GLY A 23 -6.77 -29.51 6.51
CA GLY A 23 -7.23 -29.54 5.11
C GLY A 23 -7.75 -28.18 4.59
N ARG A 24 -7.85 -27.14 5.43
CA ARG A 24 -8.35 -25.80 5.10
C ARG A 24 -7.25 -24.75 4.85
N GLY A 25 -6.02 -25.19 4.60
CA GLY A 25 -4.91 -24.28 4.29
C GLY A 25 -4.25 -23.58 5.49
N VAL A 26 -4.75 -23.77 6.73
CA VAL A 26 -4.23 -23.09 7.95
C VAL A 26 -2.75 -23.36 8.17
N GLY A 27 -2.30 -24.61 8.05
CA GLY A 27 -0.88 -24.96 8.19
C GLY A 27 0.01 -24.27 7.15
N SER A 28 -0.45 -24.20 5.90
CA SER A 28 0.27 -23.50 4.82
C SER A 28 0.32 -22.00 5.05
N ALA A 29 -0.73 -21.38 5.59
CA ALA A 29 -0.75 -19.97 5.95
C ALA A 29 0.25 -19.66 7.08
N LEU A 30 0.26 -20.47 8.15
CA LEU A 30 1.22 -20.32 9.25
C LEU A 30 2.67 -20.45 8.75
N LEU A 31 2.95 -21.47 7.93
CA LEU A 31 4.29 -21.67 7.38
C LEU A 31 4.71 -20.49 6.49
N ARG A 32 3.84 -20.02 5.61
CA ARG A 32 4.09 -18.85 4.75
C ARG A 32 4.44 -17.62 5.56
N THR A 33 3.66 -17.28 6.60
CA THR A 33 3.93 -16.14 7.49
C THR A 33 5.30 -16.25 8.15
N LEU A 34 5.69 -17.43 8.61
CA LEU A 34 7.04 -17.64 9.19
C LEU A 34 8.14 -17.45 8.14
N LEU A 35 7.96 -17.94 6.92
CA LEU A 35 8.92 -17.78 5.83
C LEU A 35 9.04 -16.32 5.37
N GLU A 36 7.94 -15.59 5.29
CA GLU A 36 7.94 -14.13 5.02
C GLU A 36 8.71 -13.37 6.11
N HIS A 37 8.47 -13.72 7.38
CA HIS A 37 9.20 -13.11 8.49
C HIS A 37 10.70 -13.42 8.47
N ALA A 38 11.10 -14.64 8.10
CA ALA A 38 12.50 -15.02 7.95
C ALA A 38 13.17 -14.28 6.78
N ARG A 39 12.47 -14.13 5.64
CA ARG A 39 12.95 -13.32 4.50
C ARG A 39 13.12 -11.85 4.86
N ALA A 40 12.14 -11.27 5.56
CA ALA A 40 12.20 -9.88 6.00
C ALA A 40 13.38 -9.58 6.94
N ARG A 41 13.89 -10.61 7.64
CA ARG A 41 15.10 -10.54 8.47
C ARG A 41 16.40 -10.84 7.73
N GLY A 42 16.33 -11.09 6.42
CA GLY A 42 17.52 -11.42 5.63
C GLY A 42 18.16 -12.76 5.99
N TRP A 43 17.39 -13.71 6.53
CA TRP A 43 17.96 -15.02 6.90
C TRP A 43 18.27 -15.83 5.63
N PRO A 44 19.46 -16.49 5.56
CA PRO A 44 19.84 -17.26 4.39
C PRO A 44 19.05 -18.57 4.22
N GLY A 45 18.43 -19.04 5.31
CA GLY A 45 17.64 -20.26 5.31
C GLY A 45 16.99 -20.53 6.65
N VAL A 46 16.10 -21.48 6.65
CA VAL A 46 15.43 -22.01 7.84
C VAL A 46 15.48 -23.53 7.83
N GLU A 47 15.40 -24.14 9.02
CA GLU A 47 15.34 -25.58 9.17
C GLU A 47 14.19 -26.00 10.08
N LEU A 48 13.80 -27.26 9.98
CA LEU A 48 12.83 -27.87 10.85
C LEU A 48 13.05 -29.39 10.96
N HIS A 49 12.47 -30.00 12.00
CA HIS A 49 12.37 -31.43 12.15
C HIS A 49 10.95 -31.85 11.76
N ALA A 50 10.81 -32.48 10.61
CA ALA A 50 9.53 -32.95 10.11
C ALA A 50 9.29 -34.38 10.56
N GLN A 51 8.14 -34.63 11.18
CA GLN A 51 7.65 -36.00 11.36
C GLN A 51 7.53 -36.67 9.99
N SER A 52 7.87 -37.97 9.88
CA SER A 52 7.97 -38.66 8.60
C SER A 52 6.68 -38.53 7.74
N HIS A 53 5.51 -38.55 8.38
CA HIS A 53 4.24 -38.33 7.67
C HIS A 53 4.00 -36.90 7.18
N ALA A 54 4.72 -35.89 7.70
CA ALA A 54 4.57 -34.48 7.34
C ALA A 54 5.60 -34.00 6.29
N ILE A 55 6.55 -34.84 5.89
CA ILE A 55 7.60 -34.48 4.91
C ILE A 55 7.00 -33.90 3.62
N ALA A 56 5.97 -34.55 3.07
CA ALA A 56 5.33 -34.10 1.84
C ALA A 56 4.67 -32.71 1.95
N PHE A 57 4.21 -32.32 3.16
CA PHE A 57 3.68 -31.00 3.41
C PHE A 57 4.75 -29.93 3.30
N TYR A 58 5.91 -30.13 3.93
CA TYR A 58 7.03 -29.19 3.88
C TYR A 58 7.73 -29.18 2.52
N ALA A 59 7.81 -30.35 1.84
CA ALA A 59 8.38 -30.43 0.49
C ALA A 59 7.60 -29.54 -0.49
N ARG A 60 6.27 -29.49 -0.40
CA ARG A 60 5.45 -28.58 -1.21
C ARG A 60 5.74 -27.10 -0.96
N ALA A 61 6.30 -26.76 0.19
CA ALA A 61 6.76 -25.39 0.51
C ALA A 61 8.22 -25.14 0.14
N GLY A 62 8.88 -26.11 -0.54
CA GLY A 62 10.24 -26.00 -1.03
C GLY A 62 11.32 -26.53 -0.09
N PHE A 63 10.97 -27.12 1.05
CA PHE A 63 11.94 -27.75 1.93
C PHE A 63 12.49 -29.05 1.33
N SER A 64 13.77 -29.28 1.46
CA SER A 64 14.46 -30.53 1.11
C SER A 64 14.90 -31.26 2.37
N VAL A 65 14.87 -32.59 2.32
CA VAL A 65 15.41 -33.44 3.40
C VAL A 65 16.91 -33.28 3.45
N ASP A 66 17.45 -33.10 4.68
CA ASP A 66 18.86 -32.95 4.96
C ASP A 66 19.28 -33.91 6.10
N GLY A 67 19.83 -35.04 5.74
CA GLY A 67 20.30 -36.10 6.64
C GLY A 67 19.32 -37.26 6.83
N ASP A 68 19.73 -38.17 7.71
CA ASP A 68 19.01 -39.42 7.97
C ASP A 68 17.83 -39.22 8.91
N GLU A 69 16.99 -40.24 8.98
CA GLU A 69 15.87 -40.29 9.92
C GLU A 69 16.39 -40.50 11.34
N PHE A 70 15.83 -39.78 12.29
CA PHE A 70 16.15 -39.90 13.72
C PHE A 70 14.88 -39.92 14.56
N LEU A 71 15.00 -40.44 15.78
CA LEU A 71 13.90 -40.44 16.74
C LEU A 71 13.97 -39.23 17.65
N GLU A 72 12.88 -38.45 17.70
CA GLU A 72 12.69 -37.39 18.67
C GLU A 72 11.42 -37.70 19.48
N CYS A 73 11.58 -37.90 20.80
CA CYS A 73 10.50 -38.35 21.68
C CYS A 73 9.76 -39.61 21.18
N GLY A 74 10.49 -40.58 20.60
CA GLY A 74 9.95 -41.85 20.10
C GLY A 74 9.21 -41.73 18.75
N ILE A 75 9.21 -40.57 18.10
CA ILE A 75 8.59 -40.35 16.80
C ILE A 75 9.69 -40.16 15.76
N ALA A 76 9.54 -40.80 14.61
CA ALA A 76 10.47 -40.67 13.49
C ALA A 76 10.40 -39.25 12.87
N HIS A 77 11.54 -38.58 12.80
CA HIS A 77 11.70 -37.25 12.23
C HIS A 77 12.82 -37.22 11.19
N ARG A 78 12.72 -36.31 10.24
CA ARG A 78 13.82 -35.93 9.34
C ARG A 78 14.07 -34.44 9.44
N ARG A 79 15.34 -34.05 9.45
CA ARG A 79 15.71 -32.65 9.30
C ARG A 79 15.40 -32.22 7.88
N MET A 80 14.76 -31.08 7.74
CA MET A 80 14.51 -30.45 6.44
C MET A 80 15.00 -29.03 6.45
N ARG A 81 15.54 -28.57 5.32
CA ARG A 81 16.04 -27.22 5.14
C ARG A 81 15.39 -26.55 3.93
N LEU A 82 15.17 -25.27 4.05
CA LEU A 82 14.81 -24.39 2.96
C LEU A 82 15.86 -23.27 2.89
N ALA A 83 16.61 -23.22 1.80
CA ALA A 83 17.38 -22.03 1.46
C ALA A 83 16.34 -20.93 1.14
N LEU A 84 16.28 -19.94 2.00
CA LEU A 84 15.63 -18.70 1.65
C LEU A 84 16.65 -18.04 0.73
N GLN A 85 16.38 -17.92 -0.55
CA GLN A 85 17.15 -16.99 -1.34
C GLN A 85 17.20 -15.71 -0.53
N ALA A 86 18.42 -15.27 -0.19
CA ALA A 86 18.62 -13.90 0.26
C ALA A 86 17.78 -13.08 -0.72
N PRO A 87 16.91 -12.15 -0.25
CA PRO A 87 16.14 -11.35 -1.19
C PRO A 87 17.14 -11.00 -2.28
N VAL A 88 16.91 -11.51 -3.50
CA VAL A 88 17.79 -11.20 -4.63
C VAL A 88 17.93 -9.72 -4.50
N PRO A 89 19.13 -9.19 -4.12
CA PRO A 89 19.24 -7.77 -3.84
C PRO A 89 18.64 -7.15 -5.09
N PRO A 90 17.52 -6.44 -4.98
CA PRO A 90 16.72 -6.06 -6.14
C PRO A 90 17.74 -5.59 -7.13
N PRO A 91 17.87 -6.22 -8.34
CA PRO A 91 19.03 -6.27 -9.21
C PRO A 91 19.75 -4.96 -9.04
N ALA A 92 20.94 -4.97 -8.44
CA ALA A 92 21.64 -3.99 -7.61
C ALA A 92 21.13 -2.63 -7.99
N ALA A 93 20.29 -2.04 -7.18
CA ALA A 93 19.32 -1.03 -7.60
C ALA A 93 20.10 -0.08 -8.44
N ALA A 94 19.93 -0.20 -9.76
CA ALA A 94 20.75 0.47 -10.76
C ALA A 94 20.85 1.86 -10.22
N PRO A 95 22.03 2.35 -9.86
CA PRO A 95 22.35 3.34 -8.83
C PRO A 95 21.17 4.28 -8.79
N THR A 96 20.45 4.36 -7.69
CA THR A 96 19.09 4.93 -7.64
C THR A 96 19.16 6.23 -8.40
N GLN A 97 18.95 6.13 -9.70
CA GLN A 97 18.94 7.29 -10.56
C GLN A 97 17.84 8.10 -9.90
N ARG A 98 18.26 9.16 -9.24
CA ARG A 98 17.31 10.14 -8.69
C ARG A 98 16.29 10.30 -9.79
N PRO A 99 15.00 10.00 -9.56
CA PRO A 99 14.02 10.00 -10.64
C PRO A 99 14.31 11.23 -11.48
N GLN A 100 14.70 11.02 -12.76
CA GLN A 100 15.07 12.18 -13.58
C GLN A 100 13.81 13.03 -13.67
N PRO A 101 13.87 14.30 -13.27
CA PRO A 101 12.73 15.17 -13.30
C PRO A 101 12.15 15.19 -14.71
N ARG A 102 10.92 14.71 -14.86
CA ARG A 102 10.20 14.78 -16.14
C ARG A 102 9.06 15.77 -15.96
N PRO A 103 9.04 16.86 -16.75
CA PRO A 103 7.93 17.79 -16.71
C PRO A 103 6.64 17.07 -17.15
N LEU A 104 5.56 17.42 -16.47
CA LEU A 104 4.21 17.00 -16.77
C LEU A 104 3.41 18.25 -17.16
N GLN A 105 2.89 18.28 -18.35
CA GLN A 105 2.04 19.37 -18.85
C GLN A 105 0.77 18.78 -19.41
N ALA A 106 -0.35 19.43 -19.18
CA ALA A 106 -1.64 19.02 -19.71
C ALA A 106 -2.45 20.22 -20.16
N GLN A 107 -3.18 20.06 -21.25
CA GLN A 107 -4.07 21.04 -21.85
C GLN A 107 -5.51 20.48 -21.98
N THR A 108 -5.68 19.19 -21.74
CA THR A 108 -6.96 18.48 -21.78
C THR A 108 -7.15 17.66 -20.51
N PHE A 109 -8.39 17.38 -20.12
CA PHE A 109 -8.67 16.52 -18.96
C PHE A 109 -8.14 15.08 -19.13
N GLY A 110 -8.06 14.58 -20.36
CA GLY A 110 -7.41 13.30 -20.65
C GLY A 110 -5.93 13.33 -20.28
N GLU A 111 -5.20 14.37 -20.69
CA GLU A 111 -3.79 14.56 -20.34
C GLU A 111 -3.59 14.78 -18.83
N VAL A 112 -4.52 15.49 -18.15
CA VAL A 112 -4.53 15.61 -16.69
C VAL A 112 -4.65 14.24 -16.04
N SER A 113 -5.59 13.40 -16.52
CA SER A 113 -5.76 12.03 -16.07
C SER A 113 -4.46 11.22 -16.19
N ASP A 114 -3.85 11.23 -17.36
CA ASP A 114 -2.61 10.51 -17.64
C ASP A 114 -1.46 10.99 -16.72
N ALA A 115 -1.31 12.30 -16.55
CA ALA A 115 -0.29 12.88 -15.68
C ALA A 115 -0.52 12.51 -14.19
N MET A 116 -1.76 12.53 -13.72
CA MET A 116 -2.11 12.09 -12.36
C MET A 116 -1.81 10.61 -12.15
N LEU A 117 -2.16 9.75 -13.12
CA LEU A 117 -1.88 8.31 -13.07
C LEU A 117 -0.37 8.02 -13.04
N VAL A 118 0.44 8.79 -13.78
CA VAL A 118 1.91 8.70 -13.69
C VAL A 118 2.38 8.99 -12.27
N LEU A 119 1.88 10.05 -11.62
CA LEU A 119 2.26 10.39 -10.25
C LEU A 119 1.77 9.35 -9.24
N LEU A 120 0.55 8.83 -9.42
CA LEU A 120 0.01 7.77 -8.58
C LEU A 120 0.83 6.48 -8.74
N ALA A 121 1.22 6.12 -9.97
CA ALA A 121 2.05 4.92 -10.23
C ALA A 121 3.42 5.00 -9.55
N ASP A 122 4.03 6.19 -9.50
CA ASP A 122 5.33 6.43 -8.86
C ASP A 122 5.25 6.54 -7.33
N ALA A 123 4.07 6.85 -6.77
CA ALA A 123 3.85 6.94 -5.33
C ALA A 123 4.12 5.61 -4.62
N ARG A 124 4.85 5.65 -3.51
CA ARG A 124 5.17 4.47 -2.69
C ARG A 124 4.24 4.30 -1.49
N HIS A 125 4.09 5.37 -0.71
CA HIS A 125 3.39 5.30 0.56
C HIS A 125 2.43 6.47 0.79
N GLU A 126 2.74 7.67 0.27
CA GLU A 126 1.96 8.85 0.58
C GLU A 126 1.51 9.58 -0.67
N VAL A 127 0.24 9.98 -0.64
CA VAL A 127 -0.37 10.87 -1.63
C VAL A 127 -1.22 11.90 -0.91
N ALA A 128 -1.17 13.14 -1.38
CA ALA A 128 -2.08 14.20 -0.97
C ALA A 128 -2.76 14.80 -2.19
N LEU A 129 -4.08 14.91 -2.12
CA LEU A 129 -4.95 15.45 -3.16
C LEU A 129 -5.72 16.63 -2.60
N PHE A 130 -5.66 17.78 -3.27
CA PHE A 130 -6.53 18.93 -3.05
C PHE A 130 -7.43 19.12 -4.27
N SER A 131 -8.72 19.04 -4.07
CA SER A 131 -9.72 19.13 -5.13
C SER A 131 -10.97 19.85 -4.66
N ARG A 132 -11.65 20.52 -5.58
CA ARG A 132 -12.91 21.21 -5.25
C ARG A 132 -14.03 20.22 -4.93
N ASP A 133 -14.30 19.25 -5.79
CA ASP A 133 -15.48 18.37 -5.72
C ASP A 133 -15.17 16.90 -6.01
N LEU A 134 -13.89 16.49 -5.99
CA LEU A 134 -13.36 15.20 -6.43
C LEU A 134 -13.56 14.90 -7.92
N GLU A 135 -13.98 15.89 -8.69
CA GLU A 135 -14.05 15.85 -10.17
C GLU A 135 -14.62 14.52 -10.71
N PRO A 136 -15.94 14.29 -10.59
CA PRO A 136 -16.57 13.00 -10.92
C PRO A 136 -16.26 12.50 -12.34
N GLY A 137 -16.06 13.42 -13.30
CA GLY A 137 -15.67 13.07 -14.66
C GLY A 137 -14.20 12.67 -14.84
N LEU A 138 -13.35 12.93 -13.84
CA LEU A 138 -11.92 12.66 -13.89
C LEU A 138 -11.50 11.54 -12.92
N LEU A 139 -11.88 11.64 -11.65
CA LEU A 139 -11.40 10.77 -10.58
C LEU A 139 -12.35 9.62 -10.23
N ASP A 140 -13.62 9.68 -10.70
CA ASP A 140 -14.63 8.65 -10.42
C ASP A 140 -14.62 7.55 -11.50
N ASN A 141 -13.53 6.82 -11.58
CA ASN A 141 -13.43 5.64 -12.41
C ASN A 141 -12.55 4.58 -11.75
N ASP A 142 -12.70 3.33 -12.17
CA ASP A 142 -12.01 2.17 -11.59
C ASP A 142 -10.49 2.32 -11.62
N THR A 143 -9.92 2.95 -12.65
CA THR A 143 -8.47 3.11 -12.79
C THR A 143 -7.89 3.96 -11.66
N PHE A 144 -8.54 5.07 -11.32
CA PHE A 144 -8.12 5.92 -10.19
C PHE A 144 -8.37 5.24 -8.85
N VAL A 145 -9.55 4.63 -8.68
CA VAL A 145 -9.89 3.90 -7.44
C VAL A 145 -8.87 2.80 -7.15
N GLU A 146 -8.50 1.98 -8.14
CA GLU A 146 -7.48 0.95 -7.98
C GLU A 146 -6.07 1.54 -7.76
N ALA A 147 -5.72 2.66 -8.39
CA ALA A 147 -4.45 3.34 -8.14
C ALA A 147 -4.33 3.83 -6.69
N PHE A 148 -5.36 4.47 -6.14
CA PHE A 148 -5.40 4.88 -4.73
C PHE A 148 -5.43 3.68 -3.78
N LYS A 149 -6.18 2.64 -4.10
CA LYS A 149 -6.25 1.39 -3.33
C LYS A 149 -4.89 0.68 -3.26
N ARG A 150 -4.16 0.62 -4.37
CA ARG A 150 -2.80 0.08 -4.41
C ARG A 150 -1.88 0.79 -3.43
N ILE A 151 -1.92 2.13 -3.37
CA ILE A 151 -1.12 2.94 -2.45
C ILE A 151 -1.57 2.66 -1.00
N ALA A 152 -2.87 2.68 -0.73
CA ALA A 152 -3.43 2.44 0.59
C ALA A 152 -3.09 1.05 1.15
N LEU A 153 -2.96 0.05 0.29
CA LEU A 153 -2.56 -1.32 0.67
C LEU A 153 -1.04 -1.53 0.63
N GLY A 154 -0.25 -0.51 0.31
CA GLY A 154 1.20 -0.56 0.13
C GLY A 154 2.02 -0.76 1.41
N GLY A 155 1.39 -0.98 2.57
CA GLY A 155 2.06 -1.32 3.82
C GLY A 155 1.76 -0.37 4.99
N ARG A 156 2.46 -0.55 6.11
CA ARG A 156 2.19 0.16 7.38
C ARG A 156 2.40 1.69 7.33
N ARG A 157 3.08 2.20 6.32
CA ARG A 157 3.35 3.64 6.14
C ARG A 157 2.41 4.29 5.13
N ALA A 158 1.47 3.53 4.59
CA ALA A 158 0.54 4.04 3.60
C ALA A 158 -0.34 5.14 4.20
N ARG A 159 -0.44 6.27 3.51
CA ARG A 159 -1.25 7.41 3.91
C ARG A 159 -1.77 8.15 2.67
N VAL A 160 -3.08 8.23 2.56
CA VAL A 160 -3.75 9.01 1.52
C VAL A 160 -4.55 10.11 2.18
N ARG A 161 -4.23 11.36 1.88
CA ARG A 161 -4.90 12.53 2.44
C ARG A 161 -5.62 13.29 1.33
N ILE A 162 -6.89 13.53 1.52
CA ILE A 162 -7.73 14.20 0.53
C ILE A 162 -8.40 15.40 1.17
N LEU A 163 -8.17 16.59 0.63
CA LEU A 163 -8.92 17.80 0.92
C LEU A 163 -9.93 18.01 -0.19
N VAL A 164 -11.19 18.12 0.18
CA VAL A 164 -12.28 18.39 -0.75
C VAL A 164 -13.11 19.57 -0.24
N GLN A 165 -13.26 20.61 -1.08
CA GLN A 165 -13.95 21.85 -0.70
C GLN A 165 -15.46 21.69 -0.70
N GLU A 166 -16.01 21.05 -1.73
CA GLU A 166 -17.45 20.88 -1.97
C GLU A 166 -17.82 19.39 -2.17
N PRO A 167 -17.89 18.59 -1.08
CA PRO A 167 -18.07 17.15 -1.21
C PRO A 167 -19.50 16.71 -1.56
N ARG A 168 -20.49 17.61 -1.52
CA ARG A 168 -21.91 17.25 -1.66
C ARG A 168 -22.23 16.44 -2.91
N ARG A 169 -21.68 16.83 -4.05
CA ARG A 169 -21.90 16.12 -5.30
C ARG A 169 -21.30 14.72 -5.28
N ALA A 170 -20.07 14.60 -4.84
CA ALA A 170 -19.38 13.32 -4.71
C ALA A 170 -20.13 12.36 -3.75
N ILE A 171 -20.74 12.90 -2.69
CA ILE A 171 -21.56 12.13 -1.74
C ILE A 171 -22.85 11.66 -2.41
N SER A 172 -23.59 12.56 -3.09
CA SER A 172 -24.88 12.22 -3.71
C SER A 172 -24.75 11.24 -4.86
N GLU A 173 -23.67 11.29 -5.61
CA GLU A 173 -23.39 10.41 -6.75
C GLU A 173 -22.66 9.10 -6.32
N GLY A 174 -22.27 8.97 -5.07
CA GLY A 174 -21.61 7.77 -4.53
C GLY A 174 -20.22 7.54 -5.10
N HIS A 175 -19.38 8.58 -5.12
CA HIS A 175 -18.04 8.59 -5.70
C HIS A 175 -17.14 7.44 -5.21
N GLY A 176 -16.43 6.78 -6.11
CA GLY A 176 -15.59 5.61 -5.83
C GLY A 176 -14.52 5.82 -4.77
N LEU A 177 -13.85 6.99 -4.75
CA LEU A 177 -12.86 7.32 -3.71
C LEU A 177 -13.48 7.48 -2.32
N LEU A 178 -14.74 7.94 -2.21
CA LEU A 178 -15.43 8.01 -0.93
C LEU A 178 -15.74 6.61 -0.39
N ARG A 179 -16.22 5.71 -1.24
CA ARG A 179 -16.43 4.30 -0.88
C ARG A 179 -15.12 3.64 -0.45
N LEU A 180 -14.03 3.89 -1.17
CA LEU A 180 -12.72 3.36 -0.83
C LEU A 180 -12.23 3.88 0.54
N ALA A 181 -12.41 5.17 0.82
CA ALA A 181 -12.04 5.77 2.11
C ALA A 181 -12.85 5.20 3.27
N GLN A 182 -14.13 4.91 3.08
CA GLN A 182 -14.97 4.23 4.06
C GLN A 182 -14.50 2.80 4.36
N GLN A 183 -13.98 2.09 3.36
CA GLN A 183 -13.41 0.75 3.51
C GLN A 183 -12.05 0.76 4.21
N LEU A 184 -11.26 1.82 4.04
CA LEU A 184 -9.88 1.94 4.54
C LEU A 184 -9.66 3.22 5.37
N PRO A 185 -10.51 3.50 6.39
CA PRO A 185 -10.52 4.78 7.12
C PRO A 185 -9.26 5.06 7.94
N SER A 186 -8.47 4.03 8.23
CA SER A 186 -7.20 4.17 8.94
C SER A 186 -6.04 4.63 8.05
N VAL A 187 -6.23 4.62 6.72
CA VAL A 187 -5.19 4.93 5.73
C VAL A 187 -5.60 6.07 4.82
N ILE A 188 -6.89 6.11 4.42
CA ILE A 188 -7.44 7.16 3.55
C ILE A 188 -8.29 8.09 4.40
N GLU A 189 -7.83 9.31 4.54
CA GLU A 189 -8.52 10.34 5.33
C GLU A 189 -8.96 11.50 4.42
N LEU A 190 -10.25 11.87 4.53
CA LEU A 190 -10.82 13.02 3.85
C LEU A 190 -11.18 14.11 4.86
N ARG A 191 -10.83 15.34 4.53
CA ARG A 191 -11.23 16.52 5.30
C ARG A 191 -11.83 17.60 4.39
N VAL A 192 -12.68 18.42 5.00
CA VAL A 192 -13.27 19.60 4.35
C VAL A 192 -12.68 20.85 5.00
N PRO A 193 -12.12 21.79 4.21
CA PRO A 193 -11.70 23.08 4.74
C PRO A 193 -12.87 23.82 5.39
N VAL A 194 -12.58 24.59 6.44
CA VAL A 194 -13.61 25.35 7.15
C VAL A 194 -13.43 26.86 7.04
N GLU A 195 -12.25 27.33 6.65
CA GLU A 195 -11.97 28.75 6.46
C GLU A 195 -12.33 29.21 5.05
N ASP A 196 -12.97 30.37 4.92
CA ASP A 196 -13.43 30.93 3.63
C ASP A 196 -12.31 31.05 2.60
N ARG A 197 -11.10 31.41 3.04
CA ARG A 197 -9.91 31.50 2.14
C ARG A 197 -9.51 30.16 1.58
N ASP A 198 -9.64 29.08 2.34
CA ASP A 198 -9.29 27.72 1.93
C ASP A 198 -10.41 27.11 1.03
N LEU A 199 -11.67 27.49 1.28
CA LEU A 199 -12.81 27.16 0.43
C LEU A 199 -12.79 27.92 -0.91
N ALA A 200 -12.22 29.12 -0.93
CA ALA A 200 -12.07 29.95 -2.12
C ALA A 200 -10.81 29.64 -2.94
N GLU A 201 -9.92 28.73 -2.49
CA GLU A 201 -8.71 28.36 -3.23
C GLU A 201 -9.08 27.75 -4.59
N PRO A 202 -8.72 28.41 -5.70
CA PRO A 202 -9.15 27.95 -7.02
C PRO A 202 -8.32 26.80 -7.57
N ALA A 203 -7.15 26.53 -6.98
CA ALA A 203 -6.23 25.50 -7.46
C ALA A 203 -6.72 24.10 -7.12
N ALA A 204 -6.31 23.14 -7.94
CA ALA A 204 -6.39 21.72 -7.63
C ALA A 204 -5.01 21.10 -7.85
N PHE A 205 -4.58 20.19 -6.99
CA PHE A 205 -3.27 19.55 -7.12
C PHE A 205 -3.17 18.19 -6.48
N LEU A 206 -2.27 17.39 -7.03
CA LEU A 206 -1.85 16.08 -6.50
C LEU A 206 -0.35 16.11 -6.23
N ILE A 207 0.06 15.59 -5.08
CA ILE A 207 1.46 15.41 -4.71
C ILE A 207 1.69 13.99 -4.18
N ASN A 208 2.90 13.46 -4.39
CA ASN A 208 3.29 12.14 -3.91
C ASN A 208 4.59 12.19 -3.07
N ASP A 209 4.91 11.09 -2.39
CA ASP A 209 6.10 10.93 -1.54
C ASP A 209 7.44 10.81 -2.30
N ARG A 210 7.41 10.95 -3.63
CA ARG A 210 8.61 10.91 -4.49
C ARG A 210 9.06 12.30 -4.95
N GLY A 211 8.39 13.35 -4.46
CA GLY A 211 8.64 14.73 -4.88
C GLY A 211 7.90 15.11 -6.16
N GLY A 212 6.99 14.24 -6.62
CA GLY A 212 6.15 14.51 -7.77
C GLY A 212 4.95 15.38 -7.42
N TYR A 213 4.54 16.21 -8.36
CA TYR A 213 3.37 17.07 -8.26
C TYR A 213 2.73 17.34 -9.61
N LEU A 214 1.45 17.59 -9.60
CA LEU A 214 0.68 18.18 -10.70
C LEU A 214 -0.24 19.24 -10.11
N VAL A 215 -0.23 20.45 -10.66
CA VAL A 215 -1.07 21.57 -10.20
C VAL A 215 -1.82 22.18 -11.36
N ARG A 216 -3.10 22.43 -11.15
CA ARG A 216 -3.96 23.27 -11.98
C ARG A 216 -4.23 24.55 -11.20
N ALA A 217 -3.80 25.67 -11.71
CA ALA A 217 -4.03 26.97 -11.06
C ALA A 217 -5.52 27.30 -10.92
N LEU A 218 -6.31 26.80 -11.86
CA LEU A 218 -7.78 26.81 -11.81
C LEU A 218 -8.25 25.37 -11.93
N GLY A 219 -8.72 24.77 -10.85
CA GLY A 219 -9.13 23.38 -10.80
C GLY A 219 -10.23 23.02 -11.79
N ALA A 220 -11.08 23.99 -12.15
CA ALA A 220 -12.13 23.83 -13.16
C ALA A 220 -11.60 23.74 -14.61
N ARG A 221 -10.31 24.00 -14.85
CA ARG A 221 -9.69 23.98 -16.17
C ARG A 221 -8.65 22.87 -16.27
N PRO A 222 -8.38 22.36 -17.48
CA PRO A 222 -7.43 21.25 -17.66
C PRO A 222 -5.96 21.71 -17.67
N GLU A 223 -5.66 23.01 -17.82
CA GLU A 223 -4.30 23.48 -17.89
C GLU A 223 -3.55 23.15 -16.61
N ALA A 224 -2.60 22.23 -16.72
CA ALA A 224 -1.83 21.74 -15.61
C ALA A 224 -0.33 21.81 -15.88
N ASP A 225 0.42 22.09 -14.82
CA ASP A 225 1.88 22.01 -14.78
C ASP A 225 2.33 21.11 -13.63
N GLY A 226 3.36 20.33 -13.88
CA GLY A 226 3.85 19.37 -12.91
C GLY A 226 5.22 18.83 -13.22
N ASN A 227 5.67 17.94 -12.36
CA ASN A 227 6.92 17.25 -12.53
C ASN A 227 6.90 15.94 -11.75
N THR A 228 7.52 14.88 -12.26
CA THR A 228 7.67 13.62 -11.54
C THR A 228 8.61 13.71 -10.33
N CYS A 229 9.50 14.71 -10.30
CA CYS A 229 10.39 15.00 -9.18
C CYS A 229 10.84 16.47 -9.23
N GLY A 230 10.08 17.36 -8.59
CA GLY A 230 10.35 18.81 -8.52
C GLY A 230 10.36 19.31 -7.08
N PRO A 231 11.47 19.11 -6.31
CA PRO A 231 11.47 19.23 -4.85
C PRO A 231 11.06 20.63 -4.35
N GLY A 232 11.43 21.70 -5.06
CA GLY A 232 11.11 23.06 -4.65
C GLY A 232 9.60 23.34 -4.68
N ARG A 233 8.94 23.09 -5.81
CA ARG A 233 7.50 23.31 -5.95
C ARG A 233 6.69 22.31 -5.14
N HIS A 234 7.13 21.05 -5.11
CA HIS A 234 6.53 20.02 -4.27
C HIS A 234 6.50 20.45 -2.79
N ALA A 235 7.62 20.93 -2.25
CA ALA A 235 7.69 21.38 -0.85
C ALA A 235 6.73 22.55 -0.56
N GLN A 236 6.58 23.50 -1.48
CA GLN A 236 5.61 24.57 -1.36
C GLN A 236 4.17 24.07 -1.30
N LEU A 237 3.80 23.19 -2.24
CA LEU A 237 2.46 22.61 -2.30
C LEU A 237 2.16 21.75 -1.07
N LEU A 238 3.15 20.97 -0.59
CA LEU A 238 3.01 20.16 0.61
C LEU A 238 2.84 21.03 1.87
N ALA A 239 3.57 22.12 1.98
CA ALA A 239 3.42 23.07 3.08
C ALA A 239 2.02 23.71 3.08
N SER A 240 1.58 24.21 1.92
CA SER A 240 0.22 24.76 1.76
C SER A 240 -0.86 23.73 2.08
N PHE A 241 -0.71 22.50 1.55
CA PHE A 241 -1.64 21.41 1.88
C PHE A 241 -1.71 21.14 3.38
N ASN A 242 -0.56 21.03 4.06
CA ASN A 242 -0.51 20.75 5.49
C ASN A 242 -1.15 21.89 6.32
N GLU A 243 -0.93 23.15 5.96
CA GLU A 243 -1.57 24.27 6.62
C GLU A 243 -3.10 24.22 6.53
N ILE A 244 -3.63 23.93 5.34
CA ILE A 244 -5.08 23.76 5.13
C ILE A 244 -5.57 22.51 5.88
N TRP A 245 -4.81 21.42 5.83
CA TRP A 245 -5.15 20.15 6.47
C TRP A 245 -5.35 20.28 7.98
N GLU A 246 -4.45 20.99 8.67
CA GLU A 246 -4.52 21.18 10.13
C GLU A 246 -5.74 22.02 10.55
N ARG A 247 -6.21 22.93 9.69
CA ARG A 247 -7.42 23.72 9.92
C ARG A 247 -8.70 23.05 9.48
N SER A 248 -8.60 21.97 8.71
CA SER A 248 -9.75 21.26 8.12
C SER A 248 -10.35 20.25 9.07
N GLN A 249 -11.63 19.97 8.90
CA GLN A 249 -12.37 19.02 9.74
C GLN A 249 -12.70 17.73 8.96
N PRO A 250 -12.67 16.55 9.64
CA PRO A 250 -13.25 15.35 9.08
C PRO A 250 -14.75 15.59 8.88
N SER A 251 -15.24 15.46 7.67
CA SER A 251 -16.66 15.64 7.39
C SER A 251 -17.47 14.48 7.99
N ALA A 252 -18.48 14.83 8.79
CA ALA A 252 -19.45 13.86 9.30
C ALA A 252 -20.21 13.18 8.15
N ASP A 253 -20.56 13.95 7.12
CA ASP A 253 -21.30 13.49 5.93
C ASP A 253 -20.50 12.47 5.11
N LEU A 254 -19.17 12.51 5.19
CA LEU A 254 -18.29 11.53 4.53
C LEU A 254 -18.17 10.21 5.31
N ARG A 255 -18.63 10.17 6.57
CA ARG A 255 -18.64 8.96 7.41
C ARG A 255 -19.96 8.20 7.37
N VAL A 256 -21.06 8.85 6.94
CA VAL A 256 -22.43 8.32 7.04
C VAL A 256 -22.91 7.77 5.70
N LEU A 257 -22.34 6.66 5.25
CA LEU A 257 -22.99 5.75 4.28
C LEU A 257 -22.74 4.28 4.64
N GLY A 258 -22.83 3.98 5.93
CA GLY A 258 -22.75 2.62 6.46
C GLY A 258 -23.99 2.30 7.27
N ILE A 259 -25.14 2.10 6.59
CA ILE A 259 -26.25 1.30 7.09
C ILE A 259 -26.58 0.26 6.04
#